data_bf189bb2149a1079e1a10ac3ff07a23b
#
_entry.id   bf189bb2149a1079e1a10ac3ff07a23b
#
_cell.length_a   1.000
_cell.length_b   1.000
_cell.length_c   1.000
_cell.angle_alpha   90.00
_cell.angle_beta   90.00
_cell.angle_gamma   90.00
#
_symmetry.space_group_name_H-M   'P 1'
#
loop_
_entity.id
_entity.type
_entity.pdbx_description
1 polymer ?
#
loop_
_entity_poly.entity_id
_entity_poly.type
_entity_poly.pdbx_seq_one_letter_code
_entity_poly.pdbx_strand_id
1 'polypeptide(L)'
;MKSDPDIDGEVRYDLSNGVATISICREHKRNALTPRHFSRLVDLLEKAASEASVRAIVLTGEGERSFCSGADISSKDVFWQGLEEGTTTGLGDYLRCCRLLSKPLIGRINGHCYAGGLGLLAACDLAVACDDARFCLPEIKLGLFPYVVLAGFDNRVSRMALTSLALSGQSISAAKALEIGMISHCVPRAELDSALMDLMRELTLQPARLISEGLRALKGHDSQAYMNSIDAAEARIRALVSERHPFAVK
;
A
#
# COMPACT_ATOMS: atom_id res chain seq x y z
N MET A 1 -21.66 8.36 -7.83
CA MET A 1 -21.22 8.54 -6.43
C MET A 1 -21.13 10.03 -6.16
N LYS A 2 -21.60 10.52 -4.99
CA LYS A 2 -21.41 11.93 -4.61
C LYS A 2 -19.95 12.08 -4.20
N SER A 3 -19.18 12.98 -4.87
CA SER A 3 -17.85 13.36 -4.43
C SER A 3 -17.94 13.95 -3.01
N ASP A 4 -17.07 13.51 -2.12
CA ASP A 4 -16.89 14.12 -0.80
C ASP A 4 -15.69 15.07 -0.93
N PRO A 5 -15.92 16.41 -0.97
CA PRO A 5 -14.85 17.36 -1.27
C PRO A 5 -13.69 17.31 -0.26
N ASP A 6 -13.94 16.89 0.99
CA ASP A 6 -12.87 16.74 1.99
C ASP A 6 -11.96 15.55 1.66
N ILE A 7 -12.54 14.43 1.20
CA ILE A 7 -11.77 13.25 0.77
C ILE A 7 -11.08 13.49 -0.57
N ASP A 8 -11.73 14.18 -1.48
CA ASP A 8 -11.15 14.51 -2.81
C ASP A 8 -9.91 15.39 -2.68
N GLY A 9 -9.84 16.26 -1.66
CA GLY A 9 -8.64 17.03 -1.34
C GLY A 9 -7.53 16.22 -0.67
N GLU A 10 -7.89 15.16 0.06
CA GLU A 10 -6.95 14.32 0.83
C GLU A 10 -6.40 13.13 0.04
N VAL A 11 -7.00 12.74 -1.11
CA VAL A 11 -6.45 11.77 -2.06
C VAL A 11 -6.60 12.32 -3.47
N ARG A 12 -5.53 12.83 -4.02
CA ARG A 12 -5.49 13.52 -5.32
C ARG A 12 -5.07 12.59 -6.45
N TYR A 13 -5.57 12.92 -7.65
CA TYR A 13 -5.24 12.23 -8.90
C TYR A 13 -4.76 13.25 -9.92
N ASP A 14 -3.56 13.07 -10.41
CA ASP A 14 -2.95 13.88 -11.46
C ASP A 14 -2.53 12.97 -12.61
N LEU A 15 -2.80 13.41 -13.86
CA LEU A 15 -2.39 12.68 -15.05
C LEU A 15 -1.45 13.54 -15.89
N SER A 16 -0.25 13.06 -16.08
CA SER A 16 0.75 13.74 -16.93
C SER A 16 1.57 12.71 -17.70
N ASN A 17 1.77 12.94 -18.99
CA ASN A 17 2.63 12.11 -19.86
C ASN A 17 2.33 10.60 -19.78
N GLY A 18 1.06 10.23 -19.64
CA GLY A 18 0.65 8.84 -19.54
C GLY A 18 0.89 8.20 -18.17
N VAL A 19 1.30 8.98 -17.17
CA VAL A 19 1.47 8.52 -15.79
C VAL A 19 0.37 9.12 -14.91
N ALA A 20 -0.45 8.27 -14.31
CA ALA A 20 -1.42 8.66 -13.30
C ALA A 20 -0.75 8.65 -11.92
N THR A 21 -0.66 9.80 -11.28
CA THR A 21 -0.13 9.92 -9.91
C THR A 21 -1.29 10.04 -8.92
N ILE A 22 -1.34 9.10 -7.98
CA ILE A 22 -2.28 9.11 -6.86
C ILE A 22 -1.49 9.50 -5.61
N SER A 23 -1.86 10.63 -5.00
CA SER A 23 -1.16 11.21 -3.85
C SER A 23 -2.06 11.21 -2.62
N ILE A 24 -1.56 10.65 -1.51
CA ILE A 24 -2.20 10.74 -0.19
C ILE A 24 -1.76 12.06 0.43
N CYS A 25 -2.69 13.00 0.62
CA CYS A 25 -2.43 14.39 1.00
C CYS A 25 -2.90 14.69 2.42
N ARG A 26 -2.42 13.90 3.37
CA ARG A 26 -2.72 14.01 4.81
C ARG A 26 -1.44 14.10 5.64
N GLU A 27 -0.50 14.96 5.24
CA GLU A 27 0.80 15.06 5.91
C GLU A 27 0.66 15.34 7.40
N HIS A 28 -0.31 16.18 7.82
CA HIS A 28 -0.64 16.48 9.23
C HIS A 28 -1.03 15.23 10.05
N LYS A 29 -1.47 14.15 9.39
CA LYS A 29 -1.75 12.82 9.95
C LYS A 29 -0.73 11.77 9.51
N ARG A 30 0.44 12.17 9.01
CA ARG A 30 1.46 11.26 8.45
C ARG A 30 0.90 10.34 7.35
N ASN A 31 -0.03 10.86 6.56
CA ASN A 31 -0.72 10.16 5.50
C ASN A 31 -1.46 8.88 5.96
N ALA A 32 -1.98 8.89 7.22
CA ALA A 32 -2.84 7.83 7.73
C ALA A 32 -4.18 7.81 7.02
N LEU A 33 -4.79 6.62 6.86
CA LEU A 33 -5.98 6.40 6.05
C LEU A 33 -7.16 5.94 6.89
N THR A 34 -8.32 6.53 6.64
CA THR A 34 -9.62 6.03 7.11
C THR A 34 -10.23 5.06 6.07
N PRO A 35 -11.30 4.31 6.39
CA PRO A 35 -12.00 3.48 5.41
C PRO A 35 -12.38 4.24 4.12
N ARG A 36 -12.83 5.49 4.22
CA ARG A 36 -13.17 6.33 3.06
C ARG A 36 -11.98 6.61 2.14
N HIS A 37 -10.78 6.80 2.72
CA HIS A 37 -9.57 7.00 1.93
C HIS A 37 -9.19 5.74 1.15
N PHE A 38 -9.34 4.56 1.76
CA PHE A 38 -9.13 3.30 1.04
C PHE A 38 -10.12 3.14 -0.11
N SER A 39 -11.42 3.41 0.10
CA SER A 39 -12.41 3.40 -0.97
C SER A 39 -12.02 4.37 -2.09
N ARG A 40 -11.57 5.59 -1.73
CA ARG A 40 -11.13 6.57 -2.71
C ARG A 40 -9.90 6.12 -3.50
N LEU A 41 -8.94 5.46 -2.85
CA LEU A 41 -7.78 4.87 -3.53
C LEU A 41 -8.22 3.82 -4.55
N VAL A 42 -9.16 2.95 -4.20
CA VAL A 42 -9.72 1.94 -5.12
C VAL A 42 -10.39 2.61 -6.31
N ASP A 43 -11.27 3.59 -6.09
CA ASP A 43 -11.95 4.34 -7.17
C ASP A 43 -10.95 4.96 -8.15
N LEU A 44 -9.86 5.56 -7.63
CA LEU A 44 -8.83 6.20 -8.46
C LEU A 44 -7.96 5.19 -9.21
N LEU A 45 -7.68 4.03 -8.62
CA LEU A 45 -7.00 2.94 -9.31
C LEU A 45 -7.84 2.37 -10.44
N GLU A 46 -9.15 2.16 -10.23
CA GLU A 46 -10.08 1.71 -11.25
C GLU A 46 -10.22 2.75 -12.37
N LYS A 47 -10.31 4.03 -12.03
CA LYS A 47 -10.26 5.14 -12.99
C LYS A 47 -8.99 5.06 -13.83
N ALA A 48 -7.81 5.00 -13.21
CA ALA A 48 -6.54 4.90 -13.90
C ALA A 48 -6.45 3.64 -14.77
N ALA A 49 -6.99 2.51 -14.30
CA ALA A 49 -7.01 1.25 -15.05
C ALA A 49 -7.85 1.35 -16.32
N SER A 50 -9.00 2.04 -16.28
CA SER A 50 -9.92 2.20 -17.40
C SER A 50 -9.48 3.26 -18.41
N GLU A 51 -8.65 4.22 -18.02
CA GLU A 51 -8.26 5.36 -18.85
C GLU A 51 -7.17 4.98 -19.87
N ALA A 52 -7.50 4.99 -21.17
CA ALA A 52 -6.61 4.50 -22.24
C ALA A 52 -5.28 5.26 -22.35
N SER A 53 -5.24 6.52 -21.95
CA SER A 53 -4.04 7.36 -21.93
C SER A 53 -3.05 6.99 -20.82
N VAL A 54 -3.50 6.30 -19.77
CA VAL A 54 -2.65 5.90 -18.65
C VAL A 54 -1.82 4.67 -19.01
N ARG A 55 -0.51 4.79 -18.85
CA ARG A 55 0.49 3.76 -19.13
C ARG A 55 1.07 3.15 -17.84
N ALA A 56 1.15 3.93 -16.77
CA ALA A 56 1.61 3.52 -15.45
C ALA A 56 0.90 4.33 -14.37
N ILE A 57 0.87 3.79 -13.16
CA ILE A 57 0.27 4.42 -11.98
C ILE A 57 1.36 4.58 -10.93
N VAL A 58 1.47 5.78 -10.36
CA VAL A 58 2.35 6.08 -9.22
C VAL A 58 1.50 6.32 -7.99
N LEU A 59 1.83 5.67 -6.88
CA LEU A 59 1.27 5.94 -5.56
C LEU A 59 2.32 6.59 -4.68
N THR A 60 1.97 7.71 -4.05
CA THR A 60 2.89 8.44 -3.16
C THR A 60 2.15 9.09 -1.99
N GLY A 61 2.89 9.54 -0.98
CA GLY A 61 2.42 10.42 0.09
C GLY A 61 2.83 11.87 -0.17
N GLU A 62 2.07 12.82 0.36
CA GLU A 62 2.47 14.23 0.38
C GLU A 62 3.53 14.47 1.48
N GLY A 63 4.40 15.47 1.23
CA GLY A 63 5.48 15.85 2.13
C GLY A 63 6.69 14.90 2.07
N GLU A 64 7.58 15.03 3.04
CA GLU A 64 8.86 14.30 3.05
C GLU A 64 8.97 13.27 4.17
N ARG A 65 8.08 13.33 5.17
CA ARG A 65 8.24 12.55 6.42
C ARG A 65 7.66 11.15 6.33
N SER A 66 6.54 10.99 5.62
CA SER A 66 5.83 9.73 5.60
C SER A 66 5.20 9.46 4.23
N PHE A 67 5.42 8.25 3.73
CA PHE A 67 4.61 7.73 2.64
C PHE A 67 3.20 7.44 3.15
N CYS A 68 3.07 6.57 4.15
CA CYS A 68 1.80 6.27 4.82
C CYS A 68 2.08 5.59 6.17
N SER A 69 1.41 6.03 7.22
CA SER A 69 1.53 5.45 8.56
C SER A 69 0.47 4.37 8.87
N GLY A 70 -0.32 3.97 7.88
CA GLY A 70 -1.36 2.94 8.02
C GLY A 70 -2.73 3.51 8.32
N ALA A 71 -3.57 2.76 9.05
CA ALA A 71 -4.90 3.20 9.41
C ALA A 71 -4.89 4.38 10.40
N ASP A 72 -5.81 5.32 10.22
CA ASP A 72 -6.03 6.41 11.17
C ASP A 72 -6.77 5.89 12.41
N ILE A 73 -6.01 5.61 13.47
CA ILE A 73 -6.51 5.12 14.75
C ILE A 73 -6.82 6.26 15.73
N SER A 74 -6.77 7.53 15.31
CA SER A 74 -7.06 8.67 16.19
C SER A 74 -8.52 8.69 16.67
N SER A 75 -9.43 8.09 15.91
CA SER A 75 -10.81 7.79 16.29
C SER A 75 -10.93 6.27 16.47
N LYS A 76 -10.57 5.78 17.67
CA LYS A 76 -10.57 4.34 17.97
C LYS A 76 -11.90 3.68 17.62
N ASP A 77 -13.02 4.32 17.99
CA ASP A 77 -14.34 3.77 17.77
C ASP A 77 -14.65 3.56 16.27
N VAL A 78 -14.28 4.52 15.41
CA VAL A 78 -14.51 4.40 13.96
C VAL A 78 -13.65 3.27 13.35
N PHE A 79 -12.41 3.13 13.80
CA PHE A 79 -11.52 2.07 13.33
C PHE A 79 -12.05 0.68 13.71
N TRP A 80 -12.45 0.50 14.99
CA TRP A 80 -12.94 -0.78 15.50
C TRP A 80 -14.30 -1.13 14.92
N GLN A 81 -15.26 -0.19 14.86
CA GLN A 81 -16.56 -0.39 14.25
C GLN A 81 -16.45 -0.79 12.77
N GLY A 82 -15.57 -0.13 12.02
CA GLY A 82 -15.34 -0.49 10.61
C GLY A 82 -14.84 -1.93 10.43
N LEU A 83 -14.12 -2.50 11.40
CA LEU A 83 -13.69 -3.91 11.38
C LEU A 83 -14.80 -4.87 11.82
N GLU A 84 -15.67 -4.46 12.74
CA GLU A 84 -16.78 -5.29 13.25
C GLU A 84 -17.95 -5.39 12.25
N GLU A 85 -18.31 -4.29 11.61
CA GLU A 85 -19.49 -4.19 10.74
C GLU A 85 -19.22 -4.63 9.28
N GLY A 86 -17.96 -4.61 8.84
CA GLY A 86 -17.57 -4.89 7.46
C GLY A 86 -17.32 -6.37 7.19
N THR A 87 -17.66 -6.83 5.98
CA THR A 87 -17.25 -8.14 5.47
C THR A 87 -15.80 -8.12 4.97
N THR A 88 -15.33 -6.95 4.53
CA THR A 88 -13.97 -6.70 4.02
C THR A 88 -13.33 -5.51 4.76
N THR A 89 -12.01 -5.41 4.68
CA THR A 89 -11.27 -4.24 5.14
C THR A 89 -10.93 -3.34 3.96
N GLY A 90 -10.84 -2.03 4.16
CA GLY A 90 -10.43 -1.12 3.10
C GLY A 90 -9.07 -1.48 2.50
N LEU A 91 -8.13 -1.97 3.32
CA LEU A 91 -6.85 -2.48 2.82
C LEU A 91 -7.02 -3.77 2.00
N GLY A 92 -7.89 -4.68 2.41
CA GLY A 92 -8.18 -5.90 1.66
C GLY A 92 -8.77 -5.58 0.28
N ASP A 93 -9.72 -4.64 0.21
CA ASP A 93 -10.31 -4.19 -1.06
C ASP A 93 -9.26 -3.55 -1.98
N TYR A 94 -8.37 -2.71 -1.42
CA TYR A 94 -7.24 -2.15 -2.14
C TYR A 94 -6.31 -3.24 -2.71
N LEU A 95 -5.95 -4.23 -1.92
CA LEU A 95 -5.09 -5.34 -2.35
C LEU A 95 -5.74 -6.16 -3.48
N ARG A 96 -7.05 -6.45 -3.36
CA ARG A 96 -7.81 -7.15 -4.41
C ARG A 96 -7.85 -6.34 -5.70
N CYS A 97 -8.14 -5.04 -5.62
CA CYS A 97 -8.13 -4.15 -6.78
C CYS A 97 -6.75 -4.14 -7.45
N CYS A 98 -5.68 -3.96 -6.70
CA CYS A 98 -4.31 -3.91 -7.24
C CYS A 98 -3.89 -5.23 -7.90
N ARG A 99 -4.34 -6.39 -7.38
CA ARG A 99 -4.06 -7.70 -7.99
C ARG A 99 -4.61 -7.79 -9.42
N LEU A 100 -5.72 -7.13 -9.70
CA LEU A 100 -6.38 -7.14 -11.01
C LEU A 100 -5.85 -6.08 -11.98
N LEU A 101 -5.01 -5.16 -11.53
CA LEU A 101 -4.45 -4.12 -12.38
C LEU A 101 -3.57 -4.72 -13.48
N SER A 102 -3.83 -4.28 -14.71
CA SER A 102 -3.03 -4.62 -15.89
C SER A 102 -2.03 -3.52 -16.28
N LYS A 103 -1.96 -2.46 -15.49
CA LYS A 103 -0.99 -1.37 -15.61
C LYS A 103 -0.03 -1.42 -14.44
N PRO A 104 1.27 -1.10 -14.62
CA PRO A 104 2.23 -1.07 -13.53
C PRO A 104 1.80 -0.10 -12.43
N LEU A 105 1.80 -0.55 -11.18
CA LEU A 105 1.64 0.27 -9.99
C LEU A 105 2.99 0.43 -9.30
N ILE A 106 3.48 1.66 -9.23
CA ILE A 106 4.80 1.99 -8.69
C ILE A 106 4.65 2.81 -7.41
N GLY A 107 5.27 2.34 -6.33
CA GLY A 107 5.38 3.11 -5.09
C GLY A 107 6.52 4.13 -5.16
N ARG A 108 6.21 5.42 -5.05
CA ARG A 108 7.18 6.47 -4.75
C ARG A 108 7.19 6.69 -3.24
N ILE A 109 8.15 6.07 -2.57
CA ILE A 109 8.23 6.04 -1.11
C ILE A 109 9.04 7.24 -0.61
N ASN A 110 8.34 8.35 -0.41
CA ASN A 110 8.88 9.66 -0.03
C ASN A 110 9.25 9.79 1.45
N GLY A 111 9.04 8.75 2.26
CA GLY A 111 9.32 8.77 3.69
C GLY A 111 8.89 7.47 4.37
N HIS A 112 8.65 7.51 5.67
CA HIS A 112 8.34 6.33 6.48
C HIS A 112 7.08 5.60 5.99
N CYS A 113 7.16 4.28 5.96
CA CYS A 113 6.11 3.38 5.51
C CYS A 113 5.79 2.39 6.64
N TYR A 114 4.68 2.58 7.35
CA TYR A 114 4.37 1.84 8.58
C TYR A 114 2.99 1.18 8.50
N ALA A 115 2.84 0.07 9.19
CA ALA A 115 1.56 -0.63 9.36
C ALA A 115 0.85 -0.87 8.01
N GLY A 116 -0.41 -0.47 7.87
CA GLY A 116 -1.17 -0.53 6.62
C GLY A 116 -0.49 0.16 5.41
N GLY A 117 0.45 1.10 5.65
CA GLY A 117 1.29 1.66 4.59
C GLY A 117 2.18 0.62 3.91
N LEU A 118 2.69 -0.38 4.68
CA LEU A 118 3.35 -1.55 4.09
C LEU A 118 2.38 -2.39 3.26
N GLY A 119 1.10 -2.41 3.61
CA GLY A 119 0.07 -3.06 2.79
C GLY A 119 -0.12 -2.36 1.44
N LEU A 120 -0.09 -1.02 1.43
CA LEU A 120 -0.10 -0.27 0.17
C LEU A 120 1.15 -0.59 -0.69
N LEU A 121 2.32 -0.59 -0.06
CA LEU A 121 3.58 -0.95 -0.71
C LEU A 121 3.57 -2.38 -1.24
N ALA A 122 3.02 -3.33 -0.49
CA ALA A 122 2.95 -4.74 -0.87
C ALA A 122 2.19 -4.97 -2.19
N ALA A 123 1.24 -4.11 -2.52
CA ALA A 123 0.50 -4.16 -3.77
C ALA A 123 1.21 -3.51 -4.96
N CYS A 124 2.27 -2.71 -4.73
CA CYS A 124 3.03 -2.08 -5.79
C CYS A 124 3.86 -3.11 -6.55
N ASP A 125 3.91 -3.03 -7.88
CA ASP A 125 4.74 -3.92 -8.70
C ASP A 125 6.23 -3.61 -8.52
N LEU A 126 6.56 -2.32 -8.42
CA LEU A 126 7.90 -1.80 -8.13
C LEU A 126 7.80 -0.69 -7.08
N ALA A 127 8.91 -0.39 -6.41
CA ALA A 127 8.97 0.73 -5.49
C ALA A 127 10.36 1.38 -5.48
N VAL A 128 10.36 2.72 -5.58
CA VAL A 128 11.54 3.55 -5.40
C VAL A 128 11.40 4.28 -4.07
N ALA A 129 12.36 4.12 -3.18
CA ALA A 129 12.33 4.72 -1.85
C ALA A 129 13.52 5.66 -1.61
N CYS A 130 13.29 6.73 -0.86
CA CYS A 130 14.38 7.54 -0.31
C CYS A 130 15.15 6.74 0.75
N ASP A 131 16.44 6.95 0.83
CA ASP A 131 17.40 6.20 1.67
C ASP A 131 17.17 6.38 3.18
N ASP A 132 16.57 7.48 3.58
CA ASP A 132 16.20 7.79 4.97
C ASP A 132 14.80 7.26 5.37
N ALA A 133 14.06 6.62 4.45
CA ALA A 133 12.80 5.98 4.77
C ALA A 133 12.99 4.82 5.77
N ARG A 134 11.95 4.60 6.60
CA ARG A 134 11.89 3.48 7.54
C ARG A 134 10.64 2.67 7.28
N PHE A 135 10.74 1.36 7.48
CA PHE A 135 9.67 0.40 7.26
C PHE A 135 9.40 -0.38 8.55
N CYS A 136 8.13 -0.49 8.97
CA CYS A 136 7.81 -1.08 10.26
C CYS A 136 6.41 -1.70 10.27
N LEU A 137 6.27 -2.84 10.95
CA LEU A 137 4.99 -3.45 11.33
C LEU A 137 4.82 -3.31 12.85
N PRO A 138 4.35 -2.16 13.37
CA PRO A 138 4.28 -1.88 14.79
C PRO A 138 3.07 -2.52 15.48
N GLU A 139 2.19 -3.21 14.76
CA GLU A 139 0.89 -3.72 15.22
C GLU A 139 0.99 -4.54 16.50
N ILE A 140 2.04 -5.36 16.64
CA ILE A 140 2.26 -6.17 17.86
C ILE A 140 2.36 -5.33 19.13
N LYS A 141 2.91 -4.11 19.03
CA LYS A 141 3.02 -3.17 20.16
C LYS A 141 1.69 -2.54 20.56
N LEU A 142 0.69 -2.66 19.69
CA LEU A 142 -0.67 -2.20 19.89
C LEU A 142 -1.63 -3.35 20.25
N GLY A 143 -1.08 -4.55 20.49
CA GLY A 143 -1.87 -5.76 20.74
C GLY A 143 -2.61 -6.28 19.51
N LEU A 144 -2.17 -5.90 18.31
CA LEU A 144 -2.70 -6.35 17.03
C LEU A 144 -1.68 -7.22 16.30
N PHE A 145 -2.11 -7.87 15.23
CA PHE A 145 -1.22 -8.56 14.31
C PHE A 145 -1.52 -8.15 12.87
N PRO A 146 -0.50 -7.90 12.02
CA PRO A 146 -0.67 -7.32 10.68
C PRO A 146 -1.14 -8.35 9.63
N TYR A 147 -2.22 -9.09 9.89
CA TYR A 147 -2.68 -10.20 9.05
C TYR A 147 -2.86 -9.80 7.59
N VAL A 148 -3.61 -8.72 7.33
CA VAL A 148 -3.94 -8.28 5.95
C VAL A 148 -2.70 -7.72 5.25
N VAL A 149 -1.83 -7.00 5.97
CA VAL A 149 -0.56 -6.49 5.43
C VAL A 149 0.33 -7.65 4.99
N LEU A 150 0.48 -8.68 5.84
CA LEU A 150 1.30 -9.85 5.52
C LEU A 150 0.77 -10.63 4.32
N ALA A 151 -0.54 -10.77 4.18
CA ALA A 151 -1.17 -11.41 3.01
C ALA A 151 -0.85 -10.65 1.72
N GLY A 152 -0.73 -9.31 1.78
CA GLY A 152 -0.40 -8.47 0.62
C GLY A 152 0.98 -8.73 0.02
N PHE A 153 1.96 -9.13 0.84
CA PHE A 153 3.32 -9.39 0.34
C PHE A 153 3.44 -10.67 -0.52
N ASP A 154 2.47 -11.59 -0.39
CA ASP A 154 2.52 -12.85 -1.11
C ASP A 154 3.90 -13.53 -0.91
N ASN A 155 4.56 -13.94 -1.99
CA ASN A 155 5.89 -14.56 -1.94
C ASN A 155 7.05 -13.57 -2.22
N ARG A 156 6.78 -12.26 -2.26
CA ARG A 156 7.78 -11.24 -2.62
C ARG A 156 8.89 -11.11 -1.58
N VAL A 157 8.54 -11.13 -0.30
CA VAL A 157 9.48 -11.03 0.82
C VAL A 157 9.52 -12.37 1.54
N SER A 158 10.71 -12.83 1.94
CA SER A 158 10.83 -14.12 2.61
C SER A 158 9.98 -14.16 3.88
N ARG A 159 9.39 -15.33 4.15
CA ARG A 159 8.59 -15.56 5.36
C ARG A 159 9.34 -15.20 6.63
N MET A 160 10.65 -15.50 6.69
CA MET A 160 11.48 -15.20 7.87
C MET A 160 11.60 -13.68 8.08
N ALA A 161 11.82 -12.89 7.04
CA ALA A 161 11.92 -11.45 7.14
C ALA A 161 10.59 -10.82 7.60
N LEU A 162 9.46 -11.25 7.02
CA LEU A 162 8.13 -10.81 7.45
C LEU A 162 7.82 -11.20 8.88
N THR A 163 8.18 -12.44 9.30
CA THR A 163 8.00 -12.91 10.68
C THR A 163 8.80 -12.05 11.65
N SER A 164 10.05 -11.75 11.32
CA SER A 164 10.90 -10.88 12.16
C SER A 164 10.29 -9.48 12.34
N LEU A 165 9.82 -8.85 11.25
CA LEU A 165 9.17 -7.54 11.33
C LEU A 165 7.88 -7.58 12.16
N ALA A 166 7.01 -8.56 11.91
CA ALA A 166 5.71 -8.65 12.54
C ALA A 166 5.80 -8.98 14.05
N LEU A 167 6.74 -9.84 14.46
CA LEU A 167 6.89 -10.24 15.86
C LEU A 167 7.71 -9.25 16.68
N SER A 168 8.69 -8.58 16.07
CA SER A 168 9.51 -7.60 16.80
C SER A 168 8.88 -6.20 16.85
N GLY A 169 8.09 -5.83 15.85
CA GLY A 169 7.62 -4.46 15.67
C GLY A 169 8.77 -3.45 15.52
N GLN A 170 9.95 -3.91 15.13
CA GLN A 170 11.12 -3.06 14.90
C GLN A 170 11.09 -2.45 13.50
N SER A 171 11.64 -1.25 13.37
CA SER A 171 11.78 -0.63 12.04
C SER A 171 13.09 -1.05 11.38
N ILE A 172 13.05 -1.23 10.06
CA ILE A 172 14.21 -1.45 9.22
C ILE A 172 14.50 -0.22 8.34
N SER A 173 15.74 -0.10 7.88
CA SER A 173 16.16 0.94 6.93
C SER A 173 15.70 0.63 5.50
N ALA A 174 15.74 1.64 4.62
CA ALA A 174 15.50 1.47 3.19
C ALA A 174 16.51 0.49 2.54
N ALA A 175 17.77 0.56 2.94
CA ALA A 175 18.78 -0.39 2.49
C ALA A 175 18.43 -1.84 2.85
N LYS A 176 17.92 -2.08 4.08
CA LYS A 176 17.47 -3.42 4.49
C LYS A 176 16.20 -3.84 3.77
N ALA A 177 15.27 -2.91 3.53
CA ALA A 177 14.06 -3.17 2.74
C ALA A 177 14.40 -3.58 1.28
N LEU A 178 15.43 -2.96 0.68
CA LEU A 178 15.96 -3.35 -0.62
C LEU A 178 16.57 -4.74 -0.58
N GLU A 179 17.43 -5.02 0.41
CA GLU A 179 18.10 -6.33 0.58
C GLU A 179 17.10 -7.50 0.65
N ILE A 180 15.97 -7.31 1.34
CA ILE A 180 14.96 -8.37 1.50
C ILE A 180 13.89 -8.40 0.39
N GLY A 181 14.04 -7.56 -0.65
CA GLY A 181 13.12 -7.53 -1.80
C GLY A 181 11.78 -6.83 -1.51
N MET A 182 11.69 -6.03 -0.46
CA MET A 182 10.48 -5.28 -0.13
C MET A 182 10.28 -4.07 -1.06
N ILE A 183 11.38 -3.43 -1.49
CA ILE A 183 11.43 -2.35 -2.48
C ILE A 183 12.41 -2.71 -3.59
N SER A 184 12.29 -2.09 -4.77
CA SER A 184 13.13 -2.36 -5.93
C SER A 184 14.33 -1.41 -6.07
N HIS A 185 14.21 -0.18 -5.54
CA HIS A 185 15.26 0.84 -5.60
C HIS A 185 15.32 1.62 -4.28
N CYS A 186 16.54 1.97 -3.88
CA CYS A 186 16.82 2.82 -2.73
C CYS A 186 17.83 3.88 -3.18
N VAL A 187 17.44 5.15 -3.13
CA VAL A 187 18.25 6.28 -3.65
C VAL A 187 18.28 7.41 -2.64
N PRO A 188 19.30 8.28 -2.68
CA PRO A 188 19.30 9.52 -1.90
C PRO A 188 17.99 10.28 -2.12
N ARG A 189 17.45 10.89 -1.05
CA ARG A 189 16.18 11.63 -1.12
C ARG A 189 16.14 12.64 -2.28
N ALA A 190 17.26 13.35 -2.52
CA ALA A 190 17.36 14.33 -3.60
C ALA A 190 17.23 13.71 -5.00
N GLU A 191 17.44 12.41 -5.14
CA GLU A 191 17.40 11.68 -6.41
C GLU A 191 16.07 10.90 -6.59
N LEU A 192 15.16 10.94 -5.62
CA LEU A 192 13.92 10.14 -5.64
C LEU A 192 13.09 10.42 -6.89
N ASP A 193 12.91 11.69 -7.25
CA ASP A 193 12.10 12.07 -8.42
C ASP A 193 12.80 11.73 -9.74
N SER A 194 14.10 11.93 -9.85
CA SER A 194 14.85 11.57 -11.06
C SER A 194 14.85 10.04 -11.27
N ALA A 195 15.10 9.26 -10.23
CA ALA A 195 15.05 7.81 -10.31
C ALA A 195 13.66 7.28 -10.69
N LEU A 196 12.59 7.89 -10.15
CA LEU A 196 11.22 7.56 -10.55
C LEU A 196 10.97 7.91 -12.03
N MET A 197 11.39 9.10 -12.49
CA MET A 197 11.22 9.52 -13.89
C MET A 197 11.98 8.60 -14.85
N ASP A 198 13.17 8.16 -14.52
CA ASP A 198 13.95 7.22 -15.32
C ASP A 198 13.22 5.88 -15.44
N LEU A 199 12.73 5.34 -14.32
CA LEU A 199 11.94 4.11 -14.32
C LEU A 199 10.65 4.25 -15.14
N MET A 200 9.94 5.38 -15.00
CA MET A 200 8.72 5.63 -15.78
C MET A 200 9.01 5.73 -17.27
N ARG A 201 10.11 6.38 -17.66
CA ARG A 201 10.53 6.47 -19.06
C ARG A 201 10.80 5.08 -19.63
N GLU A 202 11.52 4.22 -18.94
CA GLU A 202 11.79 2.85 -19.38
C GLU A 202 10.51 2.04 -19.57
N LEU A 203 9.58 2.11 -18.62
CA LEU A 203 8.30 1.39 -18.68
C LEU A 203 7.40 1.91 -19.80
N THR A 204 7.31 3.24 -19.98
CA THR A 204 6.39 3.83 -20.96
C THR A 204 6.89 3.71 -22.41
N LEU A 205 8.17 3.47 -22.64
CA LEU A 205 8.72 3.17 -23.95
C LEU A 205 8.31 1.79 -24.47
N GLN A 206 8.01 0.84 -23.57
CA GLN A 206 7.62 -0.50 -23.96
C GLN A 206 6.18 -0.57 -24.48
N PRO A 207 5.82 -1.51 -25.37
CA PRO A 207 4.45 -1.67 -25.82
C PRO A 207 3.50 -1.96 -24.65
N ALA A 208 2.43 -1.17 -24.50
CA ALA A 208 1.47 -1.28 -23.41
C ALA A 208 0.89 -2.70 -23.28
N ARG A 209 0.60 -3.34 -24.43
CA ARG A 209 0.08 -4.70 -24.47
C ARG A 209 1.05 -5.70 -23.85
N LEU A 210 2.35 -5.59 -24.17
CA LEU A 210 3.37 -6.50 -23.63
C LEU A 210 3.48 -6.37 -22.11
N ILE A 211 3.52 -5.13 -21.60
CA ILE A 211 3.52 -4.88 -20.15
C ILE A 211 2.28 -5.46 -19.49
N SER A 212 1.10 -5.20 -20.06
CA SER A 212 -0.17 -5.68 -19.52
C SER A 212 -0.28 -7.20 -19.49
N GLU A 213 0.14 -7.88 -20.57
CA GLU A 213 0.15 -9.35 -20.65
C GLU A 213 1.17 -9.95 -19.67
N GLY A 214 2.38 -9.34 -19.57
CA GLY A 214 3.40 -9.75 -18.61
C GLY A 214 2.93 -9.62 -17.16
N LEU A 215 2.32 -8.48 -16.78
CA LEU A 215 1.75 -8.29 -15.44
C LEU A 215 0.64 -9.27 -15.12
N ARG A 216 -0.25 -9.56 -16.08
CA ARG A 216 -1.29 -10.59 -15.91
C ARG A 216 -0.69 -11.98 -15.68
N ALA A 217 0.37 -12.33 -16.39
CA ALA A 217 1.06 -13.60 -16.19
C ALA A 217 1.71 -13.67 -14.80
N LEU A 218 2.39 -12.60 -14.37
CA LEU A 218 3.03 -12.53 -13.05
C LEU A 218 2.02 -12.54 -11.90
N LYS A 219 0.94 -11.75 -12.02
CA LYS A 219 -0.11 -11.64 -11.00
C LYS A 219 -1.13 -12.77 -11.05
N GLY A 220 -1.37 -13.34 -12.23
CA GLY A 220 -2.37 -14.40 -12.46
C GLY A 220 -1.97 -15.75 -11.89
N HIS A 221 -0.68 -16.04 -11.77
CA HIS A 221 -0.19 -17.21 -11.11
C HIS A 221 -0.64 -17.18 -9.64
N ASP A 222 -1.44 -18.16 -9.24
CA ASP A 222 -2.03 -18.26 -7.88
C ASP A 222 -2.95 -17.11 -7.45
N SER A 223 -3.59 -16.40 -8.40
CA SER A 223 -4.49 -15.28 -8.06
C SER A 223 -5.61 -15.69 -7.09
N GLN A 224 -6.19 -16.89 -7.24
CA GLN A 224 -7.22 -17.38 -6.33
C GLN A 224 -6.65 -17.65 -4.93
N ALA A 225 -5.45 -18.21 -4.82
CA ALA A 225 -4.79 -18.43 -3.54
C ALA A 225 -4.50 -17.09 -2.84
N TYR A 226 -4.10 -16.07 -3.59
CA TYR A 226 -3.90 -14.72 -3.08
C TYR A 226 -5.21 -14.12 -2.52
N MET A 227 -6.32 -14.19 -3.25
CA MET A 227 -7.63 -13.71 -2.80
C MET A 227 -8.07 -14.44 -1.52
N ASN A 228 -7.93 -15.76 -1.49
CA ASN A 228 -8.26 -16.57 -0.31
C ASN A 228 -7.38 -16.22 0.89
N SER A 229 -6.11 -15.84 0.67
CA SER A 229 -5.22 -15.43 1.78
C SER A 229 -5.66 -14.12 2.42
N ILE A 230 -6.16 -13.17 1.60
CA ILE A 230 -6.72 -11.91 2.10
C ILE A 230 -8.00 -12.19 2.90
N ASP A 231 -8.91 -13.00 2.37
CA ASP A 231 -10.16 -13.36 3.06
C ASP A 231 -9.88 -14.01 4.43
N ALA A 232 -8.91 -14.93 4.47
CA ALA A 232 -8.49 -15.57 5.72
C ALA A 232 -7.86 -14.57 6.70
N ALA A 233 -7.08 -13.61 6.21
CA ALA A 233 -6.45 -12.58 7.03
C ALA A 233 -7.50 -11.62 7.62
N GLU A 234 -8.49 -11.23 6.84
CA GLU A 234 -9.61 -10.40 7.29
C GLU A 234 -10.48 -11.13 8.32
N ALA A 235 -10.73 -12.41 8.13
CA ALA A 235 -11.44 -13.23 9.13
C ALA A 235 -10.67 -13.27 10.47
N ARG A 236 -9.35 -13.40 10.43
CA ARG A 236 -8.50 -13.41 11.65
C ARG A 236 -8.50 -12.09 12.38
N ILE A 237 -8.38 -10.94 11.67
CA ILE A 237 -8.42 -9.64 12.35
C ILE A 237 -9.79 -9.38 12.97
N ARG A 238 -10.89 -9.75 12.31
CA ARG A 238 -12.24 -9.65 12.87
C ARG A 238 -12.40 -10.52 14.13
N ALA A 239 -11.95 -11.77 14.10
CA ALA A 239 -11.99 -12.64 15.27
C ALA A 239 -11.21 -12.05 16.46
N LEU A 240 -10.00 -11.51 16.20
CA LEU A 240 -9.20 -10.87 17.24
C LEU A 240 -9.90 -9.66 17.86
N VAL A 241 -10.61 -8.86 17.06
CA VAL A 241 -11.34 -7.68 17.52
C VAL A 241 -12.61 -8.08 18.29
N SER A 242 -13.34 -9.09 17.83
CA SER A 242 -14.60 -9.55 18.46
C SER A 242 -14.39 -10.23 19.81
N GLU A 243 -13.23 -10.85 20.02
CA GLU A 243 -12.87 -11.48 21.31
C GLU A 243 -12.68 -10.47 22.45
N ARG A 244 -12.79 -9.13 22.15
CA ARG A 244 -12.73 -8.05 23.14
C ARG A 244 -11.65 -8.26 24.21
N HIS A 245 -10.48 -8.61 23.80
CA HIS A 245 -9.35 -8.49 24.72
C HIS A 245 -9.13 -6.98 24.96
N PRO A 246 -9.34 -6.49 26.20
CA PRO A 246 -8.94 -5.14 26.50
C PRO A 246 -7.42 -5.10 26.29
N PHE A 247 -6.97 -4.42 25.22
CA PHE A 247 -5.56 -4.14 25.02
C PHE A 247 -5.12 -3.21 26.15
N ALA A 248 -4.92 -3.77 27.33
CA ALA A 248 -4.27 -3.11 28.43
C ALA A 248 -2.78 -3.04 28.12
N VAL A 249 -2.40 -2.04 27.33
CA VAL A 249 -1.04 -1.56 27.32
C VAL A 249 -0.87 -0.85 28.67
N LYS A 250 -0.23 -1.51 29.64
CA LYS A 250 0.33 -0.88 30.84
C LYS A 250 1.48 0.03 30.42
#